data_bf203c9983f185dd5bb855badda8b8de
#
_entry.id   bf203c9983f185dd5bb855badda8b8de
#
_cell.length_a   1.000
_cell.length_b   1.000
_cell.length_c   1.000
_cell.angle_alpha   90.00
_cell.angle_beta   90.00
_cell.angle_gamma   90.00
#
_symmetry.space_group_name_H-M   'P 1'
#
loop_
_entity.id
_entity.type
_entity.pdbx_description
1 polymer ?
#
loop_
_entity_poly.entity_id
_entity_poly.type
_entity_poly.pdbx_seq_one_letter_code
_entity_poly.pdbx_strand_id
1 'polypeptide(L)'
;EQSRIIKTRKMMKRTTSLILSLVLSISLFAQSRGMTFQVHNETLTSVLKKIEKAGEKNILFAYQATDQYRVTANIQAKRQKEALEMVLQGKPFSFVEHNTYFAVQYTGKTTRVEQIKGRVVDEHQKPLPFANVVLISSVSKAYVAGCVTAEDGSFVLPYADKDVMLKVSFVGYKSQTLACKPTMHIGLHPDTQQLKAVTIKSTRPNVVYKDGAFTTLVSGTILGELGSAEDMISQLPFVSGEAGSWEIIGRGAPEIYLNGRKLENLNELKRLSAKDILKAEIVTVPGAQYSSKTNAVIRLRAVRKRGQGLSGSLYSEYMQGRYSPHTFDDVQLNY
;
A
#
# COMPACT_ATOMS: atom_id res chain seq x y z
N GLU A 1 27.70 -52.19 38.51
CA GLU A 1 26.50 -51.69 37.83
C GLU A 1 26.11 -50.31 38.39
N GLN A 2 26.09 -50.08 39.66
CA GLN A 2 25.75 -48.78 40.27
C GLN A 2 26.70 -47.64 39.89
N SER A 3 27.99 -47.90 39.68
CA SER A 3 28.99 -46.90 39.28
C SER A 3 28.75 -46.37 37.85
N ARG A 4 28.23 -47.20 36.93
CA ARG A 4 27.88 -46.82 35.59
C ARG A 4 26.63 -45.92 35.55
N ILE A 5 25.62 -46.20 36.35
CA ILE A 5 24.37 -45.42 36.43
C ILE A 5 24.64 -44.01 36.98
N ILE A 6 25.54 -43.86 37.96
CA ILE A 6 25.92 -42.58 38.54
C ILE A 6 26.69 -41.73 37.54
N LYS A 7 27.57 -42.36 36.71
CA LYS A 7 28.37 -41.68 35.69
C LYS A 7 27.50 -41.17 34.53
N THR A 8 26.51 -41.97 34.10
CA THR A 8 25.53 -41.59 33.07
C THR A 8 24.60 -40.47 33.58
N ARG A 9 24.12 -40.51 34.79
CA ARG A 9 23.29 -39.45 35.41
C ARG A 9 24.05 -38.12 35.53
N LYS A 10 25.36 -38.18 35.86
CA LYS A 10 26.20 -36.97 35.95
C LYS A 10 26.53 -36.39 34.60
N MET A 11 26.68 -37.23 33.57
CA MET A 11 26.86 -36.81 32.16
C MET A 11 25.60 -36.20 31.58
N MET A 12 24.43 -36.81 31.82
CA MET A 12 23.14 -36.27 31.40
C MET A 12 22.82 -34.91 32.06
N LYS A 13 23.11 -34.71 33.33
CA LYS A 13 22.93 -33.41 33.99
C LYS A 13 23.88 -32.34 33.42
N ARG A 14 25.09 -32.71 33.02
CA ARG A 14 26.03 -31.76 32.34
C ARG A 14 25.60 -31.40 30.93
N THR A 15 25.08 -32.36 30.16
CA THR A 15 24.57 -32.10 28.81
C THR A 15 23.27 -31.29 28.83
N THR A 16 22.35 -31.56 29.76
CA THR A 16 21.14 -30.74 29.92
C THR A 16 21.47 -29.33 30.40
N SER A 17 22.45 -29.14 31.30
CA SER A 17 22.89 -27.80 31.72
C SER A 17 23.54 -27.02 30.58
N LEU A 18 24.34 -27.68 29.74
CA LEU A 18 24.97 -27.07 28.55
C LEU A 18 23.95 -26.70 27.48
N ILE A 19 22.92 -27.53 27.24
CA ILE A 19 21.84 -27.23 26.30
C ILE A 19 20.99 -26.11 26.83
N LEU A 20 20.67 -26.07 28.14
CA LEU A 20 19.91 -25.01 28.77
C LEU A 20 20.66 -23.65 28.74
N SER A 21 21.98 -23.65 28.92
CA SER A 21 22.79 -22.43 28.80
C SER A 21 22.93 -21.98 27.35
N LEU A 22 22.97 -22.90 26.38
CA LEU A 22 22.98 -22.58 24.96
C LEU A 22 21.63 -21.99 24.49
N VAL A 23 20.52 -22.53 24.97
CA VAL A 23 19.17 -22.01 24.69
C VAL A 23 18.97 -20.64 25.36
N LEU A 24 19.51 -20.43 26.56
CA LEU A 24 19.45 -19.14 27.25
C LEU A 24 20.31 -18.07 26.54
N SER A 25 21.47 -18.47 25.98
CA SER A 25 22.31 -17.54 25.20
C SER A 25 21.70 -17.17 23.84
N ILE A 26 20.90 -18.06 23.23
CA ILE A 26 20.18 -17.75 21.99
C ILE A 26 19.01 -16.78 22.23
N SER A 27 18.35 -16.88 23.38
CA SER A 27 17.26 -15.95 23.74
C SER A 27 17.74 -14.54 24.12
N LEU A 28 19.01 -14.34 24.45
CA LEU A 28 19.58 -13.00 24.69
C LEU A 28 19.98 -12.27 23.39
N PHE A 29 20.01 -12.94 22.23
CA PHE A 29 20.26 -12.31 20.94
C PHE A 29 19.01 -11.78 20.21
N ALA A 30 17.82 -11.93 20.80
CA ALA A 30 16.62 -11.23 20.36
C ALA A 30 16.52 -9.79 20.92
N GLN A 31 17.66 -9.11 21.10
CA GLN A 31 17.67 -7.67 21.31
C GLN A 31 17.34 -7.00 19.99
N SER A 32 16.31 -6.17 20.02
CA SER A 32 15.90 -5.29 18.91
C SER A 32 17.18 -4.70 18.28
N ARG A 33 17.47 -5.11 17.04
CA ARG A 33 18.57 -4.54 16.27
C ARG A 33 18.25 -3.06 16.10
N GLY A 34 18.89 -2.21 16.89
CA GLY A 34 18.82 -0.77 16.71
C GLY A 34 19.22 -0.42 15.28
N MET A 35 18.58 0.58 14.72
CA MET A 35 18.89 1.09 13.39
C MET A 35 20.14 1.94 13.49
N THR A 36 21.24 1.49 12.86
CA THR A 36 22.50 2.23 12.83
C THR A 36 22.98 2.33 11.40
N PHE A 37 22.95 3.54 10.82
CA PHE A 37 23.52 3.82 9.50
C PHE A 37 23.87 5.29 9.35
N GLN A 38 24.90 5.55 8.55
CA GLN A 38 25.33 6.89 8.19
C GLN A 38 24.78 7.25 6.81
N VAL A 39 24.28 8.47 6.69
CA VAL A 39 23.83 9.05 5.43
C VAL A 39 24.57 10.35 5.19
N HIS A 40 25.06 10.54 3.97
CA HIS A 40 25.79 11.73 3.58
C HIS A 40 25.21 12.29 2.27
N ASN A 41 24.60 13.45 2.34
CA ASN A 41 23.99 14.16 1.21
C ASN A 41 23.02 13.28 0.39
N GLU A 42 22.29 12.39 1.06
CA GLU A 42 21.27 11.57 0.40
C GLU A 42 19.92 12.29 0.36
N THR A 43 19.04 11.94 -0.60
CA THR A 43 17.69 12.47 -0.61
C THR A 43 16.91 11.95 0.61
N LEU A 44 16.04 12.80 1.16
CA LEU A 44 15.15 12.38 2.26
C LEU A 44 14.34 11.14 1.89
N THR A 45 13.90 11.03 0.64
CA THR A 45 13.27 9.84 0.06
C THR A 45 14.10 8.58 0.27
N SER A 46 15.40 8.62 -0.09
CA SER A 46 16.32 7.49 0.07
C SER A 46 16.44 7.08 1.54
N VAL A 47 16.58 8.08 2.42
CA VAL A 47 16.73 7.85 3.86
C VAL A 47 15.46 7.26 4.47
N LEU A 48 14.28 7.77 4.10
CA LEU A 48 13.00 7.22 4.56
C LEU A 48 12.83 5.76 4.14
N LYS A 49 13.20 5.41 2.90
CA LYS A 49 13.21 4.01 2.43
C LYS A 49 14.16 3.12 3.23
N LYS A 50 15.34 3.63 3.61
CA LYS A 50 16.28 2.88 4.48
C LYS A 50 15.70 2.63 5.87
N ILE A 51 15.08 3.65 6.46
CA ILE A 51 14.41 3.53 7.77
C ILE A 51 13.25 2.54 7.69
N GLU A 52 12.46 2.59 6.62
CA GLU A 52 11.35 1.66 6.39
C GLU A 52 11.83 0.21 6.28
N LYS A 53 12.90 -0.03 5.48
CA LYS A 53 13.49 -1.36 5.30
C LYS A 53 14.08 -1.93 6.59
N ALA A 54 14.59 -1.07 7.47
CA ALA A 54 15.18 -1.46 8.76
C ALA A 54 14.14 -1.60 9.88
N GLY A 55 12.92 -1.09 9.69
CA GLY A 55 11.84 -1.10 10.67
C GLY A 55 10.74 -2.10 10.35
N GLU A 56 9.72 -2.09 11.20
CA GLU A 56 8.57 -3.02 11.10
C GLU A 56 7.37 -2.39 10.40
N LYS A 57 7.27 -1.04 10.44
CA LYS A 57 6.14 -0.30 9.89
C LYS A 57 6.50 0.35 8.57
N ASN A 58 5.54 0.42 7.67
CA ASN A 58 5.66 1.17 6.42
C ASN A 58 5.76 2.67 6.68
N ILE A 59 6.41 3.40 5.78
CA ILE A 59 6.47 4.86 5.82
C ILE A 59 5.82 5.41 4.55
N LEU A 60 4.66 6.03 4.68
CA LEU A 60 3.94 6.69 3.59
C LEU A 60 4.38 8.14 3.50
N PHE A 61 4.81 8.61 2.34
CA PHE A 61 5.27 9.97 2.11
C PHE A 61 5.06 10.43 0.67
N ALA A 62 4.94 11.75 0.45
CA ALA A 62 4.87 12.32 -0.89
C ALA A 62 6.27 12.38 -1.50
N TYR A 63 6.54 11.54 -2.50
CA TYR A 63 7.84 11.37 -3.13
C TYR A 63 8.42 12.70 -3.66
N GLN A 64 7.64 13.45 -4.43
CA GLN A 64 8.08 14.72 -5.02
C GLN A 64 8.50 15.74 -3.97
N ALA A 65 7.83 15.77 -2.82
CA ALA A 65 8.17 16.68 -1.73
C ALA A 65 9.46 16.25 -1.02
N THR A 66 9.63 14.96 -0.74
CA THR A 66 10.79 14.45 0.02
C THR A 66 12.08 14.40 -0.80
N ASP A 67 11.97 14.22 -2.13
CA ASP A 67 13.14 14.07 -3.00
C ASP A 67 13.97 15.37 -3.15
N GLN A 68 13.34 16.51 -2.88
CA GLN A 68 14.00 17.82 -2.92
C GLN A 68 14.90 18.09 -1.72
N TYR A 69 14.76 17.35 -0.62
CA TYR A 69 15.49 17.55 0.63
C TYR A 69 16.65 16.57 0.76
N ARG A 70 17.80 17.10 1.19
CA ARG A 70 19.01 16.31 1.45
C ARG A 70 19.20 16.08 2.95
N VAL A 71 19.75 14.93 3.29
CA VAL A 71 20.02 14.51 4.66
C VAL A 71 21.47 14.11 4.79
N THR A 72 22.12 14.65 5.80
CA THR A 72 23.42 14.17 6.29
C THR A 72 23.24 13.93 7.78
N ALA A 73 23.28 12.69 8.21
CA ALA A 73 23.05 12.31 9.60
C ALA A 73 23.72 10.97 9.91
N ASN A 74 24.14 10.81 11.17
CA ASN A 74 24.45 9.51 11.75
C ASN A 74 23.26 9.06 12.57
N ILE A 75 22.51 8.10 12.03
CA ILE A 75 21.27 7.63 12.62
C ILE A 75 21.58 6.45 13.53
N GLN A 76 21.34 6.63 14.82
CA GLN A 76 21.45 5.61 15.86
C GLN A 76 20.15 5.62 16.66
N ALA A 77 19.22 4.76 16.29
CA ALA A 77 17.90 4.72 16.90
C ALA A 77 17.52 3.30 17.31
N LYS A 78 16.88 3.16 18.44
CA LYS A 78 16.35 1.87 18.91
C LYS A 78 15.03 1.53 18.22
N ARG A 79 14.26 2.54 17.81
CA ARG A 79 12.94 2.40 17.21
C ARG A 79 12.84 3.25 15.93
N GLN A 80 12.01 2.82 15.02
CA GLN A 80 11.75 3.49 13.74
C GLN A 80 11.26 4.93 13.92
N LYS A 81 10.45 5.18 14.95
CA LYS A 81 9.98 6.50 15.33
C LYS A 81 11.13 7.46 15.64
N GLU A 82 12.08 7.03 16.46
CA GLU A 82 13.26 7.84 16.82
C GLU A 82 14.10 8.18 15.59
N ALA A 83 14.28 7.22 14.68
CA ALA A 83 14.98 7.46 13.42
C ALA A 83 14.27 8.53 12.56
N LEU A 84 12.93 8.49 12.51
CA LEU A 84 12.14 9.49 11.80
C LEU A 84 12.26 10.87 12.43
N GLU A 85 12.19 10.97 13.76
CA GLU A 85 12.38 12.23 14.50
C GLU A 85 13.74 12.86 14.17
N MET A 86 14.82 12.06 14.20
CA MET A 86 16.17 12.55 13.88
C MET A 86 16.30 13.06 12.44
N VAL A 87 15.72 12.35 11.48
CA VAL A 87 15.87 12.66 10.05
C VAL A 87 15.00 13.84 9.62
N LEU A 88 13.82 14.02 10.24
CA LEU A 88 12.88 15.08 9.92
C LEU A 88 13.14 16.36 10.72
N GLN A 89 13.99 16.32 11.75
CA GLN A 89 14.33 17.47 12.57
C GLN A 89 14.87 18.61 11.71
N GLY A 90 14.32 19.83 11.91
CA GLY A 90 14.71 21.03 11.17
C GLY A 90 14.27 21.07 9.71
N LYS A 91 13.46 20.13 9.27
CA LYS A 91 12.87 20.09 7.93
C LYS A 91 11.35 20.34 8.01
N PRO A 92 10.74 20.84 6.94
CA PRO A 92 9.32 21.16 6.92
C PRO A 92 8.48 19.89 6.72
N PHE A 93 8.73 18.88 7.54
CA PHE A 93 8.00 17.62 7.55
C PHE A 93 7.58 17.24 8.96
N SER A 94 6.45 16.62 9.05
CA SER A 94 5.95 15.96 10.26
C SER A 94 5.52 14.55 9.94
N PHE A 95 5.33 13.74 10.97
CA PHE A 95 4.76 12.41 10.78
C PHE A 95 3.76 12.07 11.87
N VAL A 96 2.88 11.14 11.52
CA VAL A 96 1.91 10.54 12.42
C VAL A 96 2.14 9.05 12.44
N GLU A 97 2.16 8.47 13.63
CA GLU A 97 2.27 7.03 13.82
C GLU A 97 0.88 6.39 13.83
N HIS A 98 0.71 5.37 13.00
CA HIS A 98 -0.43 4.47 12.99
C HIS A 98 0.02 3.05 13.39
N ASN A 99 -0.92 2.14 13.60
CA ASN A 99 -0.61 0.77 14.01
C ASN A 99 0.34 0.06 13.03
N THR A 100 0.15 0.23 11.73
CA THR A 100 0.87 -0.48 10.67
C THR A 100 1.79 0.40 9.81
N TYR A 101 1.74 1.73 9.97
CA TYR A 101 2.53 2.67 9.16
C TYR A 101 2.82 3.98 9.89
N PHE A 102 3.80 4.71 9.35
CA PHE A 102 4.01 6.13 9.62
C PHE A 102 3.58 6.93 8.39
N ALA A 103 2.81 8.00 8.58
CA ALA A 103 2.47 8.93 7.51
C ALA A 103 3.30 10.19 7.66
N VAL A 104 4.22 10.45 6.71
CA VAL A 104 5.08 11.65 6.66
C VAL A 104 4.47 12.64 5.70
N GLN A 105 4.28 13.89 6.15
CA GLN A 105 3.68 14.97 5.37
C GLN A 105 4.61 16.19 5.32
N TYR A 106 4.61 16.88 4.19
CA TYR A 106 5.22 18.19 4.03
C TYR A 106 4.35 19.26 4.68
N THR A 107 4.93 20.04 5.60
CA THR A 107 4.19 21.05 6.38
C THR A 107 4.37 22.46 5.88
N GLY A 108 5.29 22.70 4.94
CA GLY A 108 5.58 24.02 4.36
C GLY A 108 6.10 25.08 5.33
N LYS A 109 5.87 24.91 6.64
CA LYS A 109 6.36 25.77 7.74
C LYS A 109 6.54 24.90 8.98
N THR A 110 7.50 25.22 9.84
CA THR A 110 7.73 24.61 11.17
C THR A 110 6.59 24.93 12.15
N THR A 111 5.35 24.74 11.77
CA THR A 111 4.18 25.04 12.57
C THR A 111 3.56 23.74 13.12
N ARG A 112 2.93 23.88 14.27
CA ARG A 112 2.20 22.79 14.96
C ARG A 112 1.30 22.06 13.99
N VAL A 113 1.58 20.76 13.77
CA VAL A 113 0.82 19.94 12.84
C VAL A 113 -0.51 19.57 13.48
N GLU A 114 -1.58 20.03 12.90
CA GLU A 114 -2.91 19.55 13.21
C GLU A 114 -3.11 18.16 12.60
N GLN A 115 -3.88 17.32 13.25
CA GLN A 115 -4.18 15.96 12.79
C GLN A 115 -5.66 15.86 12.47
N ILE A 116 -5.98 15.27 11.33
CA ILE A 116 -7.33 14.79 11.05
C ILE A 116 -7.39 13.36 11.53
N LYS A 117 -8.30 13.09 12.45
CA LYS A 117 -8.61 11.74 12.93
C LYS A 117 -10.03 11.39 12.51
N GLY A 118 -10.25 10.15 12.17
CA GLY A 118 -11.60 9.75 11.82
C GLY A 118 -11.79 8.25 11.75
N ARG A 119 -13.01 7.89 11.41
CA ARG A 119 -13.43 6.52 11.17
C ARG A 119 -14.30 6.45 9.93
N VAL A 120 -14.06 5.45 9.10
CA VAL A 120 -14.86 5.16 7.91
C VAL A 120 -15.70 3.92 8.17
N VAL A 121 -16.99 4.03 7.92
CA VAL A 121 -17.98 2.97 8.16
C VAL A 121 -18.92 2.82 6.97
N ASP A 122 -19.63 1.71 6.90
CA ASP A 122 -20.74 1.51 5.96
C ASP A 122 -22.08 2.07 6.52
N GLU A 123 -23.16 1.90 5.78
CA GLU A 123 -24.53 2.32 6.18
C GLU A 123 -25.05 1.60 7.44
N HIS A 124 -24.46 0.47 7.80
CA HIS A 124 -24.77 -0.29 9.01
C HIS A 124 -23.80 -0.02 10.17
N GLN A 125 -23.02 1.08 10.09
CA GLN A 125 -21.99 1.46 11.07
C GLN A 125 -20.85 0.42 11.24
N LYS A 126 -20.72 -0.51 10.28
CA LYS A 126 -19.64 -1.49 10.29
C LYS A 126 -18.35 -0.86 9.74
N PRO A 127 -17.22 -1.04 10.41
CA PRO A 127 -15.94 -0.50 9.95
C PRO A 127 -15.59 -0.94 8.52
N LEU A 128 -15.02 -0.02 7.75
CA LEU A 128 -14.47 -0.30 6.43
C LEU A 128 -12.93 -0.27 6.52
N PRO A 129 -12.27 -1.43 6.71
CA PRO A 129 -10.82 -1.53 6.72
C PRO A 129 -10.25 -1.33 5.32
N PHE A 130 -9.04 -0.74 5.25
CA PHE A 130 -8.31 -0.47 4.01
C PHE A 130 -9.04 0.44 3.02
N ALA A 131 -9.98 1.28 3.49
CA ALA A 131 -10.54 2.36 2.69
C ALA A 131 -9.45 3.41 2.41
N ASN A 132 -9.37 3.88 1.18
CA ASN A 132 -8.44 4.93 0.81
C ASN A 132 -8.93 6.27 1.36
N VAL A 133 -8.07 6.97 2.09
CA VAL A 133 -8.31 8.31 2.65
C VAL A 133 -7.22 9.24 2.14
N VAL A 134 -7.57 10.15 1.27
CA VAL A 134 -6.62 10.98 0.52
C VAL A 134 -6.94 12.46 0.71
N LEU A 135 -5.94 13.24 1.06
CA LEU A 135 -5.99 14.71 0.99
C LEU A 135 -5.66 15.16 -0.42
N ILE A 136 -6.54 15.91 -1.01
CA ILE A 136 -6.37 16.53 -2.32
C ILE A 136 -6.43 18.05 -2.20
N SER A 137 -5.68 18.76 -3.02
CA SER A 137 -5.79 20.22 -3.13
C SER A 137 -7.22 20.60 -3.56
N SER A 138 -7.82 21.57 -2.89
CA SER A 138 -9.16 22.07 -3.25
C SER A 138 -9.19 22.70 -4.64
N VAL A 139 -8.08 23.29 -5.07
CA VAL A 139 -7.92 24.02 -6.34
C VAL A 139 -7.51 23.07 -7.47
N SER A 140 -6.34 22.44 -7.33
CA SER A 140 -5.74 21.65 -8.42
C SER A 140 -6.20 20.18 -8.45
N LYS A 141 -6.91 19.73 -7.41
CA LYS A 141 -7.28 18.32 -7.18
C LYS A 141 -6.09 17.36 -7.09
N ALA A 142 -4.87 17.90 -7.07
CA ALA A 142 -3.65 17.12 -6.95
C ALA A 142 -3.57 16.42 -5.58
N TYR A 143 -2.93 15.26 -5.56
CA TYR A 143 -2.64 14.50 -4.35
C TYR A 143 -1.72 15.30 -3.41
N VAL A 144 -2.05 15.33 -2.13
CA VAL A 144 -1.26 16.00 -1.08
C VAL A 144 -0.70 14.97 -0.10
N ALA A 145 -1.56 14.17 0.49
CA ALA A 145 -1.20 13.11 1.42
C ALA A 145 -2.31 12.05 1.46
N GLY A 146 -2.02 10.88 2.00
CA GLY A 146 -3.06 9.85 2.13
C GLY A 146 -2.63 8.70 3.03
N CYS A 147 -3.62 7.94 3.42
CA CYS A 147 -3.46 6.68 4.14
C CYS A 147 -4.60 5.74 3.78
N VAL A 148 -4.59 4.56 4.35
CA VAL A 148 -5.75 3.65 4.36
C VAL A 148 -6.24 3.48 5.80
N THR A 149 -7.51 3.16 5.95
CA THR A 149 -8.09 2.87 7.27
C THR A 149 -7.53 1.57 7.85
N ALA A 150 -7.45 1.51 9.18
CA ALA A 150 -7.11 0.31 9.92
C ALA A 150 -8.27 -0.72 9.92
N GLU A 151 -8.07 -1.86 10.56
CA GLU A 151 -9.09 -2.92 10.68
C GLU A 151 -10.38 -2.45 11.35
N ASP A 152 -10.28 -1.51 12.27
CA ASP A 152 -11.41 -0.89 12.95
C ASP A 152 -12.01 0.30 12.19
N GLY A 153 -11.56 0.57 10.97
CA GLY A 153 -11.97 1.68 10.13
C GLY A 153 -11.35 3.03 10.49
N SER A 154 -10.50 3.10 11.51
CA SER A 154 -9.86 4.34 11.94
C SER A 154 -8.77 4.81 10.99
N PHE A 155 -8.56 6.12 10.93
CA PHE A 155 -7.45 6.74 10.21
C PHE A 155 -6.92 7.97 10.94
N VAL A 156 -5.66 8.30 10.68
CA VAL A 156 -5.03 9.53 11.14
C VAL A 156 -4.16 10.08 10.03
N LEU A 157 -4.37 11.34 9.66
CA LEU A 157 -3.57 12.06 8.68
C LEU A 157 -3.01 13.35 9.28
N PRO A 158 -1.74 13.68 9.06
CA PRO A 158 -1.23 15.00 9.38
C PRO A 158 -1.88 16.03 8.44
N TYR A 159 -2.20 17.18 8.99
CA TYR A 159 -2.90 18.27 8.29
C TYR A 159 -2.16 19.58 8.53
N ALA A 160 -1.70 20.19 7.46
CA ALA A 160 -0.94 21.43 7.55
C ALA A 160 -1.50 22.56 6.69
N ASP A 161 -2.40 22.27 5.76
CA ASP A 161 -2.91 23.23 4.77
C ASP A 161 -4.43 23.38 4.88
N LYS A 162 -4.90 24.64 4.77
CA LYS A 162 -6.34 24.97 4.82
C LYS A 162 -7.06 24.70 3.49
N ASP A 163 -6.29 24.63 2.38
CA ASP A 163 -6.84 24.47 1.03
C ASP A 163 -6.83 23.02 0.55
N VAL A 164 -7.24 22.11 1.42
CA VAL A 164 -7.35 20.68 1.09
C VAL A 164 -8.75 20.14 1.38
N MET A 165 -9.11 19.10 0.63
CA MET A 165 -10.32 18.30 0.83
C MET A 165 -9.94 16.86 1.09
N LEU A 166 -10.75 16.16 1.85
CA LEU A 166 -10.60 14.75 2.12
C LEU A 166 -11.44 13.95 1.12
N LYS A 167 -10.79 13.16 0.28
CA LYS A 167 -11.44 12.17 -0.61
C LYS A 167 -11.33 10.79 0.03
N VAL A 168 -12.47 10.14 0.21
CA VAL A 168 -12.55 8.78 0.77
C VAL A 168 -13.19 7.86 -0.25
N SER A 169 -12.57 6.71 -0.51
CA SER A 169 -13.06 5.71 -1.44
C SER A 169 -12.84 4.29 -0.91
N PHE A 170 -13.77 3.42 -1.24
CA PHE A 170 -13.67 1.99 -0.95
C PHE A 170 -14.39 1.21 -2.04
N VAL A 171 -13.87 0.04 -2.40
CA VAL A 171 -14.43 -0.80 -3.46
C VAL A 171 -15.90 -1.15 -3.20
N GLY A 172 -16.75 -0.96 -4.20
CA GLY A 172 -18.20 -1.18 -4.11
C GLY A 172 -18.99 -0.08 -3.41
N TYR A 173 -18.35 1.04 -3.06
CA TYR A 173 -18.96 2.20 -2.42
C TYR A 173 -18.74 3.47 -3.24
N LYS A 174 -19.69 4.39 -3.17
CA LYS A 174 -19.55 5.73 -3.77
C LYS A 174 -18.47 6.51 -3.02
N SER A 175 -17.47 7.01 -3.75
CA SER A 175 -16.47 7.87 -3.17
C SER A 175 -17.08 9.20 -2.72
N GLN A 176 -16.57 9.74 -1.61
CA GLN A 176 -16.97 11.03 -1.06
C GLN A 176 -15.80 11.98 -0.99
N THR A 177 -16.06 13.26 -1.26
CA THR A 177 -15.09 14.34 -1.07
C THR A 177 -15.67 15.35 -0.08
N LEU A 178 -14.97 15.57 1.03
CA LEU A 178 -15.45 16.31 2.19
C LEU A 178 -14.48 17.42 2.57
N ALA A 179 -14.99 18.48 3.18
CA ALA A 179 -14.13 19.46 3.84
C ALA A 179 -13.48 18.86 5.09
N CYS A 180 -12.20 19.17 5.30
CA CYS A 180 -11.45 18.63 6.42
C CYS A 180 -11.91 19.20 7.76
N LYS A 181 -12.02 18.33 8.76
CA LYS A 181 -12.28 18.67 10.16
C LYS A 181 -11.33 17.85 11.05
N PRO A 182 -10.97 18.33 12.25
CA PRO A 182 -10.05 17.62 13.15
C PRO A 182 -10.50 16.21 13.51
N THR A 183 -11.81 16.02 13.65
CA THR A 183 -12.41 14.69 13.90
C THR A 183 -13.53 14.45 12.90
N MET A 184 -13.52 13.29 12.25
CA MET A 184 -14.46 12.92 11.20
C MET A 184 -15.02 11.52 11.42
N HIS A 185 -16.35 11.39 11.21
CA HIS A 185 -17.03 10.11 11.11
C HIS A 185 -17.68 10.04 9.72
N ILE A 186 -17.22 9.09 8.88
CA ILE A 186 -17.53 9.08 7.46
C ILE A 186 -18.26 7.78 7.13
N GLY A 187 -19.54 7.91 6.76
CA GLY A 187 -20.35 6.80 6.28
C GLY A 187 -20.31 6.74 4.76
N LEU A 188 -19.85 5.64 4.17
CA LEU A 188 -19.91 5.40 2.75
C LEU A 188 -21.18 4.62 2.40
N HIS A 189 -21.77 4.93 1.26
CA HIS A 189 -22.96 4.26 0.71
C HIS A 189 -22.56 3.33 -0.45
N PRO A 190 -23.17 2.14 -0.56
CA PRO A 190 -22.92 1.23 -1.67
C PRO A 190 -23.14 1.90 -3.03
N ASP A 191 -22.32 1.59 -4.00
CA ASP A 191 -22.52 2.02 -5.39
C ASP A 191 -23.38 1.00 -6.13
N THR A 192 -24.70 1.23 -6.08
CA THR A 192 -25.70 0.35 -6.73
C THR A 192 -25.59 0.29 -8.24
N GLN A 193 -24.88 1.22 -8.89
CA GLN A 193 -24.68 1.17 -10.34
C GLN A 193 -23.62 0.16 -10.74
N GLN A 194 -22.56 -0.01 -9.94
CA GLN A 194 -21.55 -1.06 -10.13
C GLN A 194 -22.09 -2.46 -9.79
N LEU A 195 -23.16 -2.53 -9.00
CA LEU A 195 -23.68 -3.79 -8.44
C LEU A 195 -24.90 -4.37 -9.20
N LYS A 196 -25.42 -3.69 -10.25
CA LYS A 196 -26.64 -4.10 -10.96
C LYS A 196 -26.58 -5.43 -11.71
N ALA A 197 -25.42 -6.05 -11.85
CA ALA A 197 -25.25 -7.28 -12.63
C ALA A 197 -25.07 -8.56 -11.80
N VAL A 198 -24.93 -8.49 -10.47
CA VAL A 198 -24.57 -9.68 -9.69
C VAL A 198 -25.32 -9.72 -8.37
N THR A 199 -26.04 -10.82 -8.15
CA THR A 199 -26.47 -11.23 -6.80
C THR A 199 -25.22 -11.53 -5.99
N ILE A 200 -24.75 -10.55 -5.19
CA ILE A 200 -23.43 -10.59 -4.61
C ILE A 200 -23.34 -11.62 -3.50
N LYS A 201 -22.77 -12.78 -3.84
CA LYS A 201 -22.11 -13.68 -2.89
C LYS A 201 -20.62 -13.35 -2.72
N SER A 202 -20.11 -12.29 -3.36
CA SER A 202 -18.69 -11.93 -3.31
C SER A 202 -18.31 -11.31 -1.97
N THR A 203 -17.23 -11.81 -1.40
CA THR A 203 -16.69 -11.32 -0.14
C THR A 203 -15.95 -9.99 -0.35
N ARG A 204 -15.87 -9.17 0.71
CA ARG A 204 -15.00 -7.98 0.71
C ARG A 204 -13.56 -8.40 0.50
N PRO A 205 -12.76 -7.63 -0.25
CA PRO A 205 -11.34 -7.94 -0.43
C PRO A 205 -10.62 -7.92 0.92
N ASN A 206 -9.82 -8.95 1.15
CA ASN A 206 -8.93 -9.03 2.30
C ASN A 206 -7.52 -8.60 1.86
N VAL A 207 -6.90 -7.72 2.64
CA VAL A 207 -5.55 -7.22 2.40
C VAL A 207 -4.61 -7.81 3.45
N VAL A 208 -3.57 -8.49 2.99
CA VAL A 208 -2.54 -9.06 3.84
C VAL A 208 -1.20 -8.41 3.52
N TYR A 209 -0.54 -7.86 4.53
CA TYR A 209 0.84 -7.38 4.37
C TYR A 209 1.82 -8.51 4.64
N LYS A 210 2.60 -8.88 3.64
CA LYS A 210 3.61 -9.92 3.74
C LYS A 210 4.75 -9.64 2.76
N ASP A 211 5.99 -9.90 3.19
CA ASP A 211 7.19 -9.81 2.36
C ASP A 211 7.35 -8.44 1.64
N GLY A 212 7.00 -7.35 2.32
CA GLY A 212 7.11 -5.99 1.77
C GLY A 212 6.04 -5.62 0.73
N ALA A 213 4.97 -6.42 0.61
CA ALA A 213 3.87 -6.19 -0.31
C ALA A 213 2.51 -6.29 0.37
N PHE A 214 1.59 -5.44 -0.04
CA PHE A 214 0.16 -5.58 0.29
C PHE A 214 -0.50 -6.47 -0.75
N THR A 215 -0.89 -7.65 -0.35
CA THR A 215 -1.57 -8.63 -1.21
C THR A 215 -3.07 -8.54 -1.02
N THR A 216 -3.79 -8.33 -2.12
CA THR A 216 -5.26 -8.29 -2.18
C THR A 216 -5.74 -9.43 -3.07
N LEU A 217 -6.61 -10.29 -2.55
CA LEU A 217 -7.29 -11.29 -3.37
C LEU A 217 -8.34 -10.60 -4.24
N VAL A 218 -8.35 -10.91 -5.54
CA VAL A 218 -9.29 -10.36 -6.52
C VAL A 218 -10.35 -11.38 -6.85
N SER A 219 -9.93 -12.60 -7.22
CA SER A 219 -10.87 -13.68 -7.54
C SER A 219 -11.79 -14.02 -6.36
N GLY A 220 -13.10 -14.11 -6.61
CA GLY A 220 -14.11 -14.38 -5.59
C GLY A 220 -14.45 -13.20 -4.69
N THR A 221 -13.95 -12.00 -4.99
CA THR A 221 -14.28 -10.76 -4.29
C THR A 221 -14.98 -9.77 -5.23
N ILE A 222 -15.48 -8.67 -4.67
CA ILE A 222 -16.09 -7.56 -5.44
C ILE A 222 -15.12 -7.01 -6.50
N LEU A 223 -13.82 -7.03 -6.25
CA LEU A 223 -12.80 -6.61 -7.22
C LEU A 223 -12.82 -7.45 -8.50
N GLY A 224 -13.04 -8.75 -8.39
CA GLY A 224 -13.14 -9.65 -9.54
C GLY A 224 -14.42 -9.49 -10.36
N GLU A 225 -15.43 -8.83 -9.81
CA GLU A 225 -16.69 -8.56 -10.51
C GLU A 225 -16.65 -7.21 -11.31
N LEU A 226 -15.59 -6.45 -11.19
CA LEU A 226 -15.37 -5.26 -12.00
C LEU A 226 -15.09 -5.66 -13.46
N GLY A 227 -15.38 -4.77 -14.41
CA GLY A 227 -15.32 -5.06 -15.83
C GLY A 227 -13.92 -5.43 -16.32
N SER A 228 -12.96 -4.55 -16.07
CA SER A 228 -11.59 -4.67 -16.55
C SER A 228 -10.57 -4.70 -15.40
N ALA A 229 -9.33 -5.14 -15.72
CA ALA A 229 -8.23 -5.02 -14.78
C ALA A 229 -7.89 -3.55 -14.48
N GLU A 230 -8.16 -2.64 -15.41
CA GLU A 230 -7.99 -1.19 -15.23
C GLU A 230 -8.93 -0.66 -14.14
N ASP A 231 -10.23 -1.01 -14.21
CA ASP A 231 -11.22 -0.63 -13.22
C ASP A 231 -10.88 -1.23 -11.85
N MET A 232 -10.43 -2.48 -11.85
CA MET A 232 -10.01 -3.19 -10.65
C MET A 232 -8.82 -2.51 -9.97
N ILE A 233 -7.79 -2.11 -10.72
CA ILE A 233 -6.62 -1.39 -10.16
C ILE A 233 -7.05 -0.09 -9.51
N SER A 234 -7.96 0.67 -10.13
CA SER A 234 -8.47 1.94 -9.60
C SER A 234 -9.21 1.79 -8.26
N GLN A 235 -9.66 0.59 -7.95
CA GLN A 235 -10.37 0.26 -6.70
C GLN A 235 -9.50 -0.47 -5.67
N LEU A 236 -8.22 -0.73 -5.98
CA LEU A 236 -7.32 -1.38 -5.02
C LEU A 236 -7.05 -0.47 -3.82
N PRO A 237 -6.94 -1.04 -2.61
CA PRO A 237 -6.37 -0.33 -1.46
C PRO A 237 -4.99 0.25 -1.79
N PHE A 238 -4.65 1.42 -1.23
CA PHE A 238 -3.40 2.16 -1.48
C PHE A 238 -3.25 2.76 -2.87
N VAL A 239 -4.19 2.56 -3.78
CA VAL A 239 -4.18 3.17 -5.12
C VAL A 239 -5.09 4.39 -5.13
N SER A 240 -4.61 5.47 -5.67
CA SER A 240 -5.33 6.72 -5.92
C SER A 240 -5.17 7.11 -7.38
N GLY A 241 -6.07 7.95 -7.88
CA GLY A 241 -6.06 8.37 -9.28
C GLY A 241 -7.16 7.70 -10.10
N GLU A 242 -7.15 8.00 -11.39
CA GLU A 242 -8.11 7.49 -12.38
C GLU A 242 -7.42 6.49 -13.32
N ALA A 243 -8.20 5.80 -14.12
CA ALA A 243 -7.74 4.81 -15.07
C ALA A 243 -6.60 5.34 -15.96
N GLY A 244 -5.48 4.63 -15.96
CA GLY A 244 -4.25 5.00 -16.69
C GLY A 244 -3.35 6.01 -16.00
N SER A 245 -3.79 6.65 -14.90
CA SER A 245 -3.01 7.63 -14.14
C SER A 245 -3.05 7.32 -12.64
N TRP A 246 -2.59 6.14 -12.27
CA TRP A 246 -2.58 5.70 -10.87
C TRP A 246 -1.36 6.18 -10.11
N GLU A 247 -1.58 6.47 -8.85
CA GLU A 247 -0.54 6.72 -7.86
C GLU A 247 -0.71 5.78 -6.67
N ILE A 248 0.38 5.19 -6.21
CA ILE A 248 0.38 4.52 -4.92
C ILE A 248 0.53 5.57 -3.83
N ILE A 249 -0.39 5.55 -2.86
CA ILE A 249 -0.44 6.50 -1.75
C ILE A 249 0.95 6.64 -1.13
N GLY A 250 1.51 7.86 -1.20
CA GLY A 250 2.83 8.19 -0.67
C GLY A 250 4.03 7.68 -1.47
N ARG A 251 3.84 7.10 -2.68
CA ARG A 251 4.93 6.50 -3.48
C ARG A 251 5.00 7.00 -4.92
N GLY A 252 3.94 7.65 -5.41
CA GLY A 252 3.85 8.10 -6.80
C GLY A 252 3.42 7.01 -7.77
N ALA A 253 3.68 7.23 -9.06
CA ALA A 253 3.25 6.34 -10.13
C ALA A 253 3.90 4.95 -10.03
N PRO A 254 3.13 3.85 -10.10
CA PRO A 254 3.65 2.49 -10.04
C PRO A 254 4.10 1.99 -11.42
N GLU A 255 5.04 1.05 -11.43
CA GLU A 255 5.21 0.15 -12.57
C GLU A 255 4.25 -1.05 -12.43
N ILE A 256 3.65 -1.48 -13.52
CA ILE A 256 2.68 -2.58 -13.51
C ILE A 256 3.26 -3.82 -14.15
N TYR A 257 3.13 -4.95 -13.47
CA TYR A 257 3.61 -6.25 -13.92
C TYR A 257 2.44 -7.25 -13.98
N LEU A 258 2.32 -7.94 -15.10
CA LEU A 258 1.37 -9.04 -15.29
C LEU A 258 2.13 -10.36 -15.41
N ASN A 259 1.88 -11.29 -14.48
CA ASN A 259 2.56 -12.59 -14.40
C ASN A 259 4.09 -12.51 -14.50
N GLY A 260 4.69 -11.45 -13.92
CA GLY A 260 6.13 -11.21 -13.89
C GLY A 260 6.67 -10.41 -15.10
N ARG A 261 5.87 -10.15 -16.15
CA ARG A 261 6.23 -9.30 -17.29
C ARG A 261 5.80 -7.86 -17.01
N LYS A 262 6.69 -6.91 -17.19
CA LYS A 262 6.36 -5.48 -17.14
C LYS A 262 5.41 -5.14 -18.29
N LEU A 263 4.36 -4.39 -18.01
CA LEU A 263 3.46 -3.86 -19.03
C LEU A 263 3.99 -2.54 -19.56
N GLU A 264 4.32 -2.53 -20.84
CA GLU A 264 4.73 -1.31 -21.54
C GLU A 264 3.51 -0.56 -22.09
N ASN A 265 2.45 -1.27 -22.43
CA ASN A 265 1.19 -0.70 -22.91
C ASN A 265 0.06 -0.98 -21.92
N LEU A 266 -0.41 0.07 -21.24
CA LEU A 266 -1.50 -0.02 -20.26
C LEU A 266 -2.87 -0.37 -20.89
N ASN A 267 -3.03 -0.24 -22.20
CA ASN A 267 -4.26 -0.67 -22.89
C ASN A 267 -4.51 -2.19 -22.76
N GLU A 268 -3.46 -2.99 -22.46
CA GLU A 268 -3.64 -4.41 -22.13
C GLU A 268 -4.56 -4.62 -20.93
N LEU A 269 -4.57 -3.69 -19.97
CA LEU A 269 -5.40 -3.77 -18.77
C LEU A 269 -6.89 -3.54 -19.06
N LYS A 270 -7.22 -2.71 -20.06
CA LYS A 270 -8.61 -2.50 -20.51
C LYS A 270 -9.23 -3.78 -21.06
N ARG A 271 -8.41 -4.60 -21.73
CA ARG A 271 -8.83 -5.85 -22.39
C ARG A 271 -8.82 -7.05 -21.45
N LEU A 272 -8.08 -6.96 -20.35
CA LEU A 272 -7.98 -8.02 -19.35
C LEU A 272 -9.17 -7.91 -18.38
N SER A 273 -9.99 -8.97 -18.33
CA SER A 273 -11.09 -9.01 -17.39
C SER A 273 -10.59 -9.09 -15.94
N ALA A 274 -11.20 -8.35 -15.02
CA ALA A 274 -10.91 -8.44 -13.60
C ALA A 274 -11.12 -9.88 -13.05
N LYS A 275 -12.05 -10.65 -13.63
CA LYS A 275 -12.31 -12.06 -13.28
C LYS A 275 -11.12 -12.97 -13.53
N ASP A 276 -10.27 -12.62 -14.49
CA ASP A 276 -9.07 -13.38 -14.82
C ASP A 276 -7.90 -13.07 -13.89
N ILE A 277 -8.02 -12.08 -13.00
CA ILE A 277 -7.01 -11.75 -12.00
C ILE A 277 -7.26 -12.53 -10.72
N LEU A 278 -6.25 -13.28 -10.29
CA LEU A 278 -6.29 -14.04 -9.04
C LEU A 278 -6.05 -13.14 -7.84
N LYS A 279 -4.96 -12.36 -7.93
CA LYS A 279 -4.54 -11.43 -6.87
C LYS A 279 -3.77 -10.25 -7.43
N ALA A 280 -3.80 -9.14 -6.71
CA ALA A 280 -2.96 -7.99 -6.92
C ALA A 280 -2.04 -7.79 -5.71
N GLU A 281 -0.78 -7.45 -5.96
CA GLU A 281 0.21 -7.17 -4.92
C GLU A 281 0.80 -5.78 -5.16
N ILE A 282 0.73 -4.93 -4.14
CA ILE A 282 1.31 -3.59 -4.16
C ILE A 282 2.60 -3.62 -3.37
N VAL A 283 3.72 -3.46 -4.08
CA VAL A 283 5.07 -3.42 -3.51
C VAL A 283 5.46 -1.97 -3.30
N THR A 284 5.51 -1.55 -2.06
CA THR A 284 5.83 -0.16 -1.68
C THR A 284 7.33 0.10 -1.54
N VAL A 285 8.12 -0.96 -1.42
CA VAL A 285 9.59 -0.91 -1.39
C VAL A 285 10.13 -1.92 -2.41
N PRO A 286 10.21 -1.54 -3.70
CA PRO A 286 10.76 -2.42 -4.72
C PRO A 286 12.19 -2.83 -4.41
N GLY A 287 12.46 -4.15 -4.45
CA GLY A 287 13.81 -4.70 -4.25
C GLY A 287 14.72 -4.50 -5.46
N ALA A 288 15.93 -5.03 -5.39
CA ALA A 288 16.96 -4.91 -6.44
C ALA A 288 16.59 -5.50 -7.81
N GLN A 289 15.53 -6.30 -7.86
CA GLN A 289 15.00 -6.87 -9.12
C GLN A 289 14.28 -5.84 -10.01
N TYR A 290 13.97 -4.64 -9.47
CA TYR A 290 13.34 -3.54 -10.20
C TYR A 290 14.34 -2.43 -10.48
N SER A 291 14.01 -1.54 -11.41
CA SER A 291 14.82 -0.37 -11.69
C SER A 291 15.01 0.49 -10.43
N SER A 292 16.19 1.07 -10.25
CA SER A 292 16.47 2.00 -9.15
C SER A 292 15.57 3.25 -9.14
N LYS A 293 14.93 3.54 -10.27
CA LYS A 293 13.97 4.64 -10.44
C LYS A 293 12.54 4.24 -10.06
N THR A 294 12.27 2.94 -9.87
CA THR A 294 10.93 2.43 -9.57
C THR A 294 10.61 2.64 -8.10
N ASN A 295 9.57 3.41 -7.80
CA ASN A 295 9.18 3.77 -6.44
C ASN A 295 8.11 2.85 -5.87
N ALA A 296 7.26 2.31 -6.73
CA ALA A 296 6.22 1.35 -6.37
C ALA A 296 5.94 0.40 -7.54
N VAL A 297 5.45 -0.78 -7.23
CA VAL A 297 5.09 -1.78 -8.24
C VAL A 297 3.73 -2.38 -7.92
N ILE A 298 2.89 -2.53 -8.93
CA ILE A 298 1.68 -3.34 -8.87
C ILE A 298 1.97 -4.65 -9.63
N ARG A 299 1.90 -5.77 -8.94
CA ARG A 299 2.02 -7.11 -9.55
C ARG A 299 0.64 -7.73 -9.65
N LEU A 300 0.21 -8.01 -10.85
CA LEU A 300 -1.01 -8.74 -11.15
C LEU A 300 -0.69 -10.19 -11.46
N ARG A 301 -1.38 -11.08 -10.78
CA ARG A 301 -1.32 -12.51 -11.06
C ARG A 301 -2.64 -12.92 -11.72
N ALA A 302 -2.60 -13.19 -13.02
CA ALA A 302 -3.75 -13.68 -13.74
C ALA A 302 -3.85 -15.21 -13.65
N VAL A 303 -5.08 -15.70 -13.66
CA VAL A 303 -5.37 -17.13 -13.79
C VAL A 303 -4.89 -17.59 -15.15
N ARG A 304 -4.02 -18.59 -15.19
CA ARG A 304 -3.71 -19.24 -16.46
C ARG A 304 -4.90 -20.09 -16.87
N LYS A 305 -5.60 -19.67 -17.92
CA LYS A 305 -6.61 -20.54 -18.54
C LYS A 305 -5.87 -21.74 -19.14
N ARG A 306 -5.93 -22.90 -18.48
CA ARG A 306 -5.50 -24.17 -19.05
C ARG A 306 -6.64 -24.66 -19.94
N GLY A 307 -6.61 -24.30 -21.20
CA GLY A 307 -7.54 -24.80 -22.21
C GLY A 307 -6.81 -24.85 -23.54
N GLN A 308 -6.83 -26.02 -24.19
CA GLN A 308 -6.61 -26.10 -25.65
C GLN A 308 -7.90 -25.57 -26.26
N GLY A 309 -7.81 -24.49 -27.03
CA GLY A 309 -8.96 -23.93 -27.73
C GLY A 309 -8.75 -22.50 -28.18
N LEU A 310 -9.49 -22.12 -29.22
CA LEU A 310 -9.53 -20.76 -29.73
C LEU A 310 -10.24 -19.85 -28.71
N SER A 311 -9.60 -18.81 -28.26
CA SER A 311 -10.20 -17.73 -27.48
C SER A 311 -10.00 -16.41 -28.18
N GLY A 312 -10.99 -15.51 -28.07
CA GLY A 312 -10.89 -14.18 -28.68
C GLY A 312 -11.55 -13.13 -27.81
N SER A 313 -11.16 -11.89 -28.00
CA SER A 313 -11.79 -10.71 -27.43
C SER A 313 -12.07 -9.71 -28.53
N LEU A 314 -13.23 -9.07 -28.45
CA LEU A 314 -13.60 -7.92 -29.26
C LEU A 314 -13.65 -6.71 -28.32
N TYR A 315 -12.89 -5.70 -28.61
CA TYR A 315 -12.96 -4.42 -27.93
C TYR A 315 -13.42 -3.36 -28.91
N SER A 316 -14.47 -2.62 -28.55
CA SER A 316 -14.99 -1.52 -29.36
C SER A 316 -15.13 -0.30 -28.45
N GLU A 317 -14.54 0.82 -28.84
CA GLU A 317 -14.61 2.09 -28.14
C GLU A 317 -15.18 3.15 -29.08
N TYR A 318 -16.25 3.81 -28.61
CA TYR A 318 -16.84 4.95 -29.31
C TYR A 318 -16.49 6.25 -28.59
N MET A 319 -15.80 7.14 -29.28
CA MET A 319 -15.49 8.47 -28.76
C MET A 319 -16.22 9.53 -29.57
N GLN A 320 -17.02 10.32 -28.89
CA GLN A 320 -17.67 11.47 -29.51
C GLN A 320 -16.75 12.70 -29.44
N GLY A 321 -16.04 12.96 -30.51
CA GLY A 321 -15.22 14.15 -30.66
C GLY A 321 -16.06 15.38 -31.00
N ARG A 322 -15.52 16.58 -30.78
CA ARG A 322 -16.19 17.85 -31.04
C ARG A 322 -16.51 18.08 -32.54
N TYR A 323 -15.79 17.41 -33.43
CA TYR A 323 -15.91 17.57 -34.89
C TYR A 323 -16.34 16.30 -35.62
N SER A 324 -16.05 15.13 -35.09
CA SER A 324 -16.48 13.84 -35.65
C SER A 324 -16.43 12.74 -34.60
N PRO A 325 -17.38 11.77 -34.65
CA PRO A 325 -17.26 10.57 -33.86
C PRO A 325 -16.15 9.66 -34.40
N HIS A 326 -15.41 9.02 -33.51
CA HIS A 326 -14.45 7.99 -33.86
C HIS A 326 -14.80 6.69 -33.18
N THR A 327 -14.76 5.59 -33.92
CA THR A 327 -14.85 4.24 -33.38
C THR A 327 -13.48 3.59 -33.50
N PHE A 328 -13.06 2.93 -32.45
CA PHE A 328 -11.89 2.06 -32.45
C PHE A 328 -12.32 0.64 -32.12
N ASP A 329 -12.08 -0.27 -33.05
CA ASP A 329 -12.41 -1.69 -32.89
C ASP A 329 -11.13 -2.51 -32.92
N ASP A 330 -10.97 -3.40 -31.95
CA ASP A 330 -9.83 -4.31 -31.87
C ASP A 330 -10.34 -5.74 -31.66
N VAL A 331 -9.86 -6.65 -32.48
CA VAL A 331 -10.17 -8.08 -32.42
C VAL A 331 -8.90 -8.84 -32.11
N GLN A 332 -8.86 -9.56 -31.01
CA GLN A 332 -7.73 -10.40 -30.65
C GLN A 332 -8.18 -11.87 -30.60
N LEU A 333 -7.50 -12.69 -31.35
CA LEU A 333 -7.69 -14.15 -31.37
C LEU A 333 -6.44 -14.84 -30.80
N ASN A 334 -6.63 -15.72 -29.83
CA ASN A 334 -5.57 -16.51 -29.21
C ASN A 334 -5.89 -18.00 -29.40
N TYR A 335 -4.90 -18.77 -29.86
CA TYR A 335 -4.97 -20.21 -30.02
C TYR A 335 -4.14 -20.94 -28.97
#